data_2e1a11f1afa7d0b572f182866a05e93f
#
_entry.id   2e1a11f1afa7d0b572f182866a05e93f
#
_cell.length_a   1.000
_cell.length_b   1.000
_cell.length_c   1.000
_cell.angle_alpha   90.00
_cell.angle_beta   90.00
_cell.angle_gamma   90.00
#
_symmetry.space_group_name_H-M   'P 1'
#
loop_
_entity.id
_entity.type
_entity.pdbx_description
1 polymer ?
#
loop_
_entity_poly.entity_id
_entity_poly.type
_entity_poly.pdbx_seq_one_letter_code
_entity_poly.pdbx_strand_id
1 'polypeptide(L)'
;MEGSKLRSKIESSFLKLKSYCEAEKFAGWDPYDGLNSKIFNALPFKHWDLARLAWIQGFKRSPINFRKLLLVPKEHNAKGIGLFLSGYCNLYDLALEGETDFGTKEDLLSKINELANLLNELKNTNFSGACWGYNFPWQARRLFLFPKETPTVVATTFCVEALFKAYDITKNEDYKTLALSAANFVMYDLNRTPHHSGFLFSYSPYKGNNTVYNASLLGAKTLSLCYKYSGEKTYKQTAFKAVKAACDGQEKDGSWVYGLLPIQSWIDSFHTGYNLDAIKIYQECTGDHQFEEIIKKGFDYYIQNFFEKDGVPKYYNNKTYPIDIHCSGQLFVTLSKLNKFKNNKVLADSVLNWSIQNMQSPKGFFYYQFKKLISSKISYMRWSNAFMFNAMSYYLKENHNLDV
;
A
#
# COMPACT_ATOMS: atom_id res chain seq x y z
N MET A 1 -32.79 8.07 5.63
CA MET A 1 -32.23 9.37 6.07
C MET A 1 -30.83 9.29 6.65
N GLU A 2 -30.46 8.35 7.55
CA GLU A 2 -29.10 8.23 8.09
C GLU A 2 -28.07 7.80 7.04
N GLY A 3 -28.38 6.81 6.21
CA GLY A 3 -27.49 6.35 5.15
C GLY A 3 -27.13 7.43 4.12
N SER A 4 -28.10 8.24 3.71
CA SER A 4 -27.90 9.36 2.79
C SER A 4 -26.98 10.45 3.39
N LYS A 5 -27.11 10.75 4.69
CA LYS A 5 -26.24 11.70 5.39
C LYS A 5 -24.80 11.18 5.51
N LEU A 6 -24.64 9.88 5.77
CA LEU A 6 -23.31 9.26 5.85
C LEU A 6 -22.62 9.28 4.48
N ARG A 7 -23.34 8.94 3.41
CA ARG A 7 -22.84 8.98 2.03
C ARG A 7 -22.33 10.38 1.67
N SER A 8 -23.17 11.41 1.81
CA SER A 8 -22.78 12.81 1.53
C SER A 8 -21.56 13.26 2.37
N LYS A 9 -21.46 12.83 3.64
CA LYS A 9 -20.31 13.09 4.48
C LYS A 9 -19.02 12.44 3.92
N ILE A 10 -19.10 11.19 3.45
CA ILE A 10 -17.97 10.45 2.89
C ILE A 10 -17.52 11.08 1.57
N GLU A 11 -18.44 11.41 0.68
CA GLU A 11 -18.17 12.09 -0.59
C GLU A 11 -17.51 13.45 -0.36
N SER A 12 -18.04 14.28 0.54
CA SER A 12 -17.43 15.55 0.93
C SER A 12 -16.03 15.38 1.53
N SER A 13 -15.83 14.36 2.37
CA SER A 13 -14.52 14.02 2.93
C SER A 13 -13.52 13.63 1.84
N PHE A 14 -13.94 12.81 0.88
CA PHE A 14 -13.10 12.39 -0.24
C PHE A 14 -12.72 13.58 -1.13
N LEU A 15 -13.65 14.46 -1.46
CA LEU A 15 -13.39 15.67 -2.26
C LEU A 15 -12.37 16.59 -1.58
N LYS A 16 -12.44 16.75 -0.25
CA LYS A 16 -11.42 17.50 0.51
C LYS A 16 -10.05 16.86 0.44
N LEU A 17 -9.98 15.51 0.54
CA LEU A 17 -8.72 14.78 0.41
C LEU A 17 -8.15 14.91 -1.01
N LYS A 18 -9.00 14.73 -2.03
CA LYS A 18 -8.65 14.88 -3.45
C LYS A 18 -8.07 16.28 -3.71
N SER A 19 -8.79 17.32 -3.34
CA SER A 19 -8.35 18.71 -3.51
C SER A 19 -7.02 18.99 -2.79
N TYR A 20 -6.83 18.46 -1.58
CA TYR A 20 -5.56 18.60 -0.86
C TYR A 20 -4.40 17.93 -1.61
N CYS A 21 -4.58 16.69 -2.07
CA CYS A 21 -3.52 15.93 -2.75
C CYS A 21 -3.16 16.57 -4.10
N GLU A 22 -4.14 17.06 -4.86
CA GLU A 22 -3.94 17.77 -6.13
C GLU A 22 -3.22 19.10 -5.93
N ALA A 23 -3.62 19.89 -4.92
CA ALA A 23 -2.95 21.15 -4.57
C ALA A 23 -1.47 20.95 -4.19
N GLU A 24 -1.14 19.83 -3.54
CA GLU A 24 0.23 19.43 -3.24
C GLU A 24 0.92 18.71 -4.40
N LYS A 25 0.27 18.59 -5.57
CA LYS A 25 0.78 17.89 -6.77
C LYS A 25 1.24 16.47 -6.45
N PHE A 26 0.56 15.77 -5.53
CA PHE A 26 0.89 14.43 -5.05
C PHE A 26 2.29 14.28 -4.41
N ALA A 27 3.00 15.38 -4.18
CA ALA A 27 4.30 15.41 -3.52
C ALA A 27 4.12 15.70 -2.02
N GLY A 28 4.97 15.13 -1.17
CA GLY A 28 4.87 15.35 0.25
C GLY A 28 5.94 14.66 1.08
N TRP A 29 5.77 14.73 2.38
CA TRP A 29 6.63 14.05 3.34
C TRP A 29 6.19 12.62 3.62
N ASP A 30 7.11 11.85 4.22
CA ASP A 30 6.93 10.46 4.63
C ASP A 30 7.38 10.26 6.10
N PRO A 31 6.82 9.29 6.84
CA PRO A 31 7.30 9.00 8.19
C PRO A 31 8.79 8.66 8.28
N TYR A 32 9.39 8.17 7.21
CA TYR A 32 10.76 7.65 7.16
C TYR A 32 11.77 8.54 6.42
N ASP A 33 11.35 9.70 5.92
CA ASP A 33 12.14 10.60 5.07
C ASP A 33 13.17 11.47 5.82
N GLY A 34 13.35 11.26 7.11
CA GLY A 34 14.22 12.09 7.94
C GLY A 34 15.65 12.25 7.40
N LEU A 35 16.21 11.23 6.74
CA LEU A 35 17.55 11.28 6.16
C LEU A 35 17.65 12.13 4.88
N ASN A 36 16.52 12.60 4.30
CA ASN A 36 16.53 13.60 3.24
C ASN A 36 16.80 15.03 3.78
N SER A 37 16.92 15.21 5.09
CA SER A 37 17.24 16.50 5.70
C SER A 37 18.58 17.03 5.20
N LYS A 38 18.58 18.24 4.62
CA LYS A 38 19.81 18.93 4.21
C LYS A 38 20.68 19.25 5.43
N ILE A 39 20.06 19.57 6.58
CA ILE A 39 20.78 19.83 7.84
C ILE A 39 21.48 18.55 8.31
N PHE A 40 20.78 17.40 8.38
CA PHE A 40 21.40 16.14 8.78
C PHE A 40 22.59 15.77 7.86
N ASN A 41 22.43 15.97 6.56
CA ASN A 41 23.46 15.65 5.58
C ASN A 41 24.69 16.58 5.62
N ALA A 42 24.61 17.71 6.33
CA ALA A 42 25.73 18.58 6.61
C ALA A 42 26.50 18.20 7.89
N LEU A 43 25.93 17.32 8.74
CA LEU A 43 26.54 16.96 10.02
C LEU A 43 27.62 15.88 9.87
N PRO A 44 28.68 15.91 10.70
CA PRO A 44 29.81 14.98 10.58
C PRO A 44 29.42 13.52 10.88
N PHE A 45 28.40 13.31 11.70
CA PHE A 45 27.94 11.96 12.11
C PHE A 45 26.88 11.34 11.18
N LYS A 46 26.61 11.95 10.02
CA LYS A 46 25.65 11.42 9.01
C LYS A 46 25.96 9.99 8.55
N HIS A 47 27.19 9.56 8.68
CA HIS A 47 27.64 8.22 8.29
C HIS A 47 27.49 7.17 9.40
N TRP A 48 27.13 7.58 10.63
CA TRP A 48 26.96 6.64 11.74
C TRP A 48 25.59 5.97 11.71
N ASP A 49 25.57 4.66 11.73
CA ASP A 49 24.33 3.87 11.65
C ASP A 49 23.35 4.20 12.78
N LEU A 50 23.86 4.34 14.00
CA LEU A 50 23.05 4.70 15.17
C LEU A 50 22.49 6.12 15.06
N ALA A 51 23.28 7.07 14.53
CA ALA A 51 22.79 8.44 14.34
C ALA A 51 21.68 8.49 13.29
N ARG A 52 21.84 7.79 12.16
CA ARG A 52 20.78 7.65 11.14
C ARG A 52 19.53 7.01 11.72
N LEU A 53 19.67 5.92 12.47
CA LEU A 53 18.55 5.24 13.10
C LEU A 53 17.83 6.14 14.11
N ALA A 54 18.57 6.82 14.99
CA ALA A 54 18.03 7.75 15.98
C ALA A 54 17.30 8.92 15.31
N TRP A 55 17.87 9.47 14.23
CA TRP A 55 17.28 10.57 13.47
C TRP A 55 15.92 10.17 12.85
N ILE A 56 15.87 9.03 12.15
CA ILE A 56 14.62 8.50 11.59
C ILE A 56 13.59 8.27 12.70
N GLN A 57 13.99 7.65 13.82
CA GLN A 57 13.07 7.37 14.92
C GLN A 57 12.56 8.64 15.59
N GLY A 58 13.40 9.67 15.71
CA GLY A 58 13.01 11.00 16.17
C GLY A 58 11.91 11.60 15.29
N PHE A 59 12.11 11.64 13.99
CA PHE A 59 11.11 12.13 13.02
C PHE A 59 9.81 11.33 13.06
N LYS A 60 9.91 10.01 13.03
CA LYS A 60 8.75 9.11 13.03
C LYS A 60 7.91 9.21 14.30
N ARG A 61 8.53 9.42 15.45
CA ARG A 61 7.86 9.43 16.75
C ARG A 61 7.40 10.80 17.19
N SER A 62 7.97 11.87 16.61
CA SER A 62 7.62 13.24 16.96
C SER A 62 6.18 13.57 16.58
N PRO A 63 5.41 14.19 17.47
CA PRO A 63 4.12 14.78 17.13
C PRO A 63 4.27 16.10 16.36
N ILE A 64 5.45 16.72 16.43
CA ILE A 64 5.77 18.00 15.78
C ILE A 64 6.47 17.72 14.46
N ASN A 65 6.06 18.43 13.41
CA ASN A 65 6.67 18.30 12.09
C ASN A 65 7.88 19.26 11.95
N PHE A 66 9.07 18.74 12.19
CA PHE A 66 10.32 19.50 12.03
C PHE A 66 10.85 19.52 10.58
N ARG A 67 10.18 18.88 9.62
CA ARG A 67 10.71 18.69 8.26
C ARG A 67 11.01 19.99 7.54
N LYS A 68 10.12 20.96 7.65
CA LYS A 68 10.35 22.29 7.06
C LYS A 68 11.56 22.98 7.68
N LEU A 69 11.69 22.96 9.01
CA LEU A 69 12.81 23.55 9.75
C LEU A 69 14.14 22.86 9.40
N LEU A 70 14.10 21.54 9.27
CA LEU A 70 15.29 20.71 9.01
C LEU A 70 15.51 20.48 7.50
N LEU A 71 14.84 21.25 6.65
CA LEU A 71 15.01 21.28 5.20
C LEU A 71 14.87 19.89 4.54
N VAL A 72 13.85 19.12 4.97
CA VAL A 72 13.45 17.89 4.28
C VAL A 72 12.54 18.29 3.12
N PRO A 73 12.87 17.96 1.86
CA PRO A 73 12.04 18.33 0.71
C PRO A 73 10.74 17.53 0.68
N LYS A 74 9.69 18.11 0.07
CA LYS A 74 8.52 17.36 -0.38
C LYS A 74 8.84 16.76 -1.75
N GLU A 75 8.67 15.46 -1.90
CA GLU A 75 9.00 14.75 -3.13
C GLU A 75 7.89 13.76 -3.48
N HIS A 76 7.85 13.31 -4.75
CA HIS A 76 7.01 12.22 -5.18
C HIS A 76 7.56 10.88 -4.63
N ASN A 77 6.64 10.02 -4.22
CA ASN A 77 6.97 8.64 -3.83
C ASN A 77 6.27 7.68 -4.79
N ALA A 78 7.02 6.83 -5.47
CA ALA A 78 6.48 5.97 -6.52
C ALA A 78 5.30 5.09 -6.03
N LYS A 79 5.40 4.50 -4.82
CA LYS A 79 4.28 3.75 -4.23
C LYS A 79 3.06 4.64 -3.98
N GLY A 80 3.27 5.90 -3.56
CA GLY A 80 2.20 6.87 -3.39
C GLY A 80 1.52 7.22 -4.72
N ILE A 81 2.31 7.46 -5.77
CA ILE A 81 1.80 7.72 -7.12
C ILE A 81 1.01 6.52 -7.65
N GLY A 82 1.49 5.27 -7.45
CA GLY A 82 0.76 4.07 -7.81
C GLY A 82 -0.60 3.96 -7.11
N LEU A 83 -0.67 4.32 -5.82
CA LEU A 83 -1.94 4.35 -5.08
C LEU A 83 -2.90 5.42 -5.61
N PHE A 84 -2.41 6.63 -5.91
CA PHE A 84 -3.23 7.67 -6.54
C PHE A 84 -3.72 7.23 -7.92
N LEU A 85 -2.84 6.70 -8.77
CA LEU A 85 -3.20 6.17 -10.08
C LEU A 85 -4.31 5.12 -9.97
N SER A 86 -4.15 4.13 -9.08
CA SER A 86 -5.18 3.11 -8.83
C SER A 86 -6.51 3.72 -8.37
N GLY A 87 -6.44 4.75 -7.53
CA GLY A 87 -7.63 5.49 -7.07
C GLY A 87 -8.33 6.24 -8.20
N TYR A 88 -7.59 6.93 -9.07
CA TYR A 88 -8.17 7.61 -10.24
C TYR A 88 -8.78 6.62 -11.25
N CYS A 89 -8.20 5.42 -11.41
CA CYS A 89 -8.82 4.36 -12.19
C CYS A 89 -10.19 3.94 -11.62
N ASN A 90 -10.28 3.80 -10.30
CA ASN A 90 -11.57 3.47 -9.66
C ASN A 90 -12.61 4.61 -9.84
N LEU A 91 -12.18 5.88 -9.79
CA LEU A 91 -13.07 7.03 -10.05
C LEU A 91 -13.52 7.09 -11.52
N TYR A 92 -12.64 6.72 -12.45
CA TYR A 92 -13.00 6.64 -13.87
C TYR A 92 -14.05 5.55 -14.11
N ASP A 93 -13.90 4.38 -13.48
CA ASP A 93 -14.92 3.33 -13.54
C ASP A 93 -16.29 3.84 -13.04
N LEU A 94 -16.31 4.57 -11.91
CA LEU A 94 -17.53 5.20 -11.40
C LEU A 94 -18.12 6.19 -12.40
N ALA A 95 -17.31 7.00 -13.06
CA ALA A 95 -17.77 7.98 -14.06
C ALA A 95 -18.29 7.31 -15.35
N LEU A 96 -17.97 6.04 -15.61
CA LEU A 96 -18.56 5.27 -16.70
C LEU A 96 -20.01 4.86 -16.38
N GLU A 97 -20.34 4.65 -15.10
CA GLU A 97 -21.65 4.22 -14.63
C GLU A 97 -22.63 5.39 -14.45
N GLY A 98 -22.14 6.64 -14.36
CA GLY A 98 -22.96 7.84 -14.22
C GLY A 98 -22.17 9.11 -13.94
N GLU A 99 -22.84 10.25 -13.85
CA GLU A 99 -22.23 11.52 -13.44
C GLU A 99 -21.79 11.46 -11.99
N THR A 100 -20.57 11.95 -11.72
CA THR A 100 -20.00 12.04 -10.36
C THR A 100 -19.40 13.40 -10.11
N ASP A 101 -19.38 13.83 -8.84
CA ASP A 101 -18.71 15.05 -8.40
C ASP A 101 -17.18 14.93 -8.37
N PHE A 102 -16.62 13.76 -8.71
CA PHE A 102 -15.19 13.49 -8.61
C PHE A 102 -14.37 13.93 -9.82
N GLY A 103 -15.02 14.34 -10.89
CA GLY A 103 -14.45 14.84 -12.14
C GLY A 103 -15.11 14.24 -13.38
N THR A 104 -14.97 14.90 -14.52
CA THR A 104 -15.42 14.36 -15.81
C THR A 104 -14.56 13.17 -16.24
N LYS A 105 -15.05 12.35 -17.19
CA LYS A 105 -14.28 11.23 -17.75
C LYS A 105 -12.96 11.72 -18.35
N GLU A 106 -13.00 12.85 -19.03
CA GLU A 106 -11.84 13.49 -19.67
C GLU A 106 -10.81 13.94 -18.64
N ASP A 107 -11.25 14.60 -17.54
CA ASP A 107 -10.37 15.03 -16.44
C ASP A 107 -9.71 13.83 -15.75
N LEU A 108 -10.51 12.79 -15.45
CA LEU A 108 -10.02 11.59 -14.81
C LEU A 108 -9.04 10.81 -15.69
N LEU A 109 -9.32 10.72 -17.00
CA LEU A 109 -8.42 10.10 -17.98
C LEU A 109 -7.11 10.87 -18.12
N SER A 110 -7.19 12.21 -18.17
CA SER A 110 -6.01 13.08 -18.17
C SER A 110 -5.13 12.84 -16.95
N LYS A 111 -5.77 12.73 -15.76
CA LYS A 111 -5.06 12.47 -14.50
C LYS A 111 -4.45 11.06 -14.44
N ILE A 112 -5.12 10.04 -14.98
CA ILE A 112 -4.58 8.68 -15.13
C ILE A 112 -3.30 8.72 -15.98
N ASN A 113 -3.33 9.40 -17.13
CA ASN A 113 -2.16 9.50 -18.00
C ASN A 113 -1.01 10.28 -17.33
N GLU A 114 -1.29 11.40 -16.66
CA GLU A 114 -0.30 12.17 -15.89
C GLU A 114 0.43 11.27 -14.86
N LEU A 115 -0.32 10.55 -14.04
CA LEU A 115 0.26 9.72 -12.97
C LEU A 115 0.98 8.48 -13.51
N ALA A 116 0.48 7.86 -14.59
CA ALA A 116 1.15 6.73 -15.23
C ALA A 116 2.49 7.15 -15.87
N ASN A 117 2.54 8.32 -16.53
CA ASN A 117 3.77 8.87 -17.05
C ASN A 117 4.76 9.23 -15.92
N LEU A 118 4.29 9.79 -14.83
CA LEU A 118 5.13 10.05 -13.65
C LEU A 118 5.71 8.75 -13.06
N LEU A 119 4.98 7.64 -13.05
CA LEU A 119 5.55 6.33 -12.67
C LEU A 119 6.66 5.89 -13.63
N ASN A 120 6.49 6.15 -14.92
CA ASN A 120 7.55 5.85 -15.90
C ASN A 120 8.82 6.70 -15.67
N GLU A 121 8.68 7.96 -15.25
CA GLU A 121 9.82 8.82 -14.87
C GLU A 121 10.51 8.35 -13.58
N LEU A 122 9.73 7.88 -12.59
CA LEU A 122 10.22 7.46 -11.29
C LEU A 122 10.79 6.03 -11.24
N LYS A 123 10.79 5.30 -12.38
CA LYS A 123 11.32 3.93 -12.40
C LYS A 123 12.84 3.92 -12.25
N ASN A 124 13.34 2.89 -11.57
CA ASN A 124 14.75 2.57 -11.56
C ASN A 124 15.08 1.65 -12.74
N THR A 125 16.11 1.98 -13.51
CA THR A 125 16.53 1.27 -14.72
C THR A 125 17.82 0.47 -14.56
N ASN A 126 18.38 0.41 -13.35
CA ASN A 126 19.67 -0.24 -13.08
C ASN A 126 19.53 -1.74 -12.76
N PHE A 127 18.35 -2.32 -12.97
CA PHE A 127 18.03 -3.71 -12.68
C PHE A 127 17.47 -4.40 -13.92
N SER A 128 17.18 -5.70 -13.83
CA SER A 128 16.76 -6.53 -14.98
C SER A 128 15.41 -6.10 -15.59
N GLY A 129 14.63 -5.30 -14.88
CA GLY A 129 13.35 -4.76 -15.34
C GLY A 129 12.93 -3.52 -14.56
N ALA A 130 11.84 -2.90 -14.97
CA ALA A 130 11.30 -1.74 -14.26
C ALA A 130 11.01 -2.08 -12.80
N CYS A 131 11.46 -1.23 -11.91
CA CYS A 131 11.25 -1.37 -10.49
C CYS A 131 11.24 0.00 -9.81
N TRP A 132 10.67 0.06 -8.62
CA TRP A 132 10.50 1.32 -7.89
C TRP A 132 10.94 1.18 -6.44
N GLY A 133 11.56 2.25 -5.94
CA GLY A 133 12.00 2.39 -4.56
C GLY A 133 11.31 3.57 -3.87
N TYR A 134 11.74 3.83 -2.65
CA TYR A 134 11.30 5.00 -1.91
C TYR A 134 12.21 6.20 -2.20
N ASN A 135 11.63 7.39 -2.26
CA ASN A 135 12.32 8.66 -2.48
C ASN A 135 13.18 9.13 -1.30
N PHE A 136 13.53 8.23 -0.39
CA PHE A 136 14.37 8.51 0.77
C PHE A 136 15.24 7.29 1.12
N PRO A 137 16.46 7.50 1.65
CA PRO A 137 17.25 6.44 2.25
C PRO A 137 16.70 6.11 3.64
N TRP A 138 16.80 4.86 4.08
CA TRP A 138 16.41 4.49 5.43
C TRP A 138 17.36 3.47 6.07
N GLN A 139 17.62 3.66 7.35
CA GLN A 139 18.44 2.79 8.15
C GLN A 139 17.58 1.69 8.77
N ALA A 140 17.85 0.45 8.41
CA ALA A 140 17.19 -0.69 9.01
C ALA A 140 17.65 -0.92 10.45
N ARG A 141 16.77 -1.48 11.30
CA ARG A 141 17.11 -1.81 12.70
C ARG A 141 18.30 -2.77 12.86
N ARG A 142 18.60 -3.54 11.82
CA ARG A 142 19.78 -4.42 11.72
C ARG A 142 21.04 -3.69 11.24
N LEU A 143 21.05 -2.37 11.34
CA LEU A 143 22.18 -1.52 11.07
C LEU A 143 22.72 -1.58 9.63
N PHE A 144 21.86 -1.79 8.62
CA PHE A 144 22.24 -1.55 7.24
C PHE A 144 21.38 -0.45 6.61
N LEU A 145 21.98 0.31 5.70
CA LEU A 145 21.36 1.42 5.01
C LEU A 145 20.77 0.94 3.68
N PHE A 146 19.49 1.26 3.45
CA PHE A 146 18.91 1.28 2.12
C PHE A 146 19.14 2.66 1.51
N PRO A 147 19.94 2.80 0.45
CA PRO A 147 20.06 4.05 -0.29
C PRO A 147 18.71 4.56 -0.80
N LYS A 148 18.60 5.87 -1.06
CA LYS A 148 17.46 6.45 -1.75
C LYS A 148 17.23 5.71 -3.08
N GLU A 149 15.98 5.49 -3.43
CA GLU A 149 15.56 4.81 -4.67
C GLU A 149 15.96 3.33 -4.75
N THR A 150 16.41 2.72 -3.65
CA THR A 150 16.57 1.26 -3.61
C THR A 150 15.25 0.59 -3.94
N PRO A 151 15.19 -0.22 -5.01
CA PRO A 151 13.93 -0.84 -5.39
C PRO A 151 13.49 -1.85 -4.34
N THR A 152 12.18 -1.85 -4.09
CA THR A 152 11.54 -2.80 -3.20
C THR A 152 10.41 -3.51 -3.92
N VAL A 153 10.24 -4.79 -3.63
CA VAL A 153 9.11 -5.53 -4.17
C VAL A 153 7.78 -4.87 -3.81
N VAL A 154 7.71 -4.27 -2.63
CA VAL A 154 6.51 -3.58 -2.15
C VAL A 154 6.16 -2.38 -3.05
N ALA A 155 7.08 -1.44 -3.27
CA ALA A 155 6.81 -0.29 -4.13
C ALA A 155 6.51 -0.74 -5.56
N THR A 156 7.28 -1.69 -6.07
CA THR A 156 7.13 -2.23 -7.43
C THR A 156 5.74 -2.85 -7.65
N THR A 157 5.25 -3.67 -6.73
CA THR A 157 3.93 -4.30 -6.86
C THR A 157 2.79 -3.29 -6.96
N PHE A 158 2.81 -2.23 -6.13
CA PHE A 158 1.77 -1.19 -6.19
C PHE A 158 1.81 -0.39 -7.49
N CYS A 159 3.01 -0.11 -8.03
CA CYS A 159 3.16 0.56 -9.32
C CYS A 159 2.67 -0.33 -10.48
N VAL A 160 3.04 -1.60 -10.48
CA VAL A 160 2.64 -2.58 -11.51
C VAL A 160 1.13 -2.76 -11.56
N GLU A 161 0.48 -2.95 -10.40
CA GLU A 161 -0.98 -3.07 -10.32
C GLU A 161 -1.68 -1.83 -10.88
N ALA A 162 -1.21 -0.66 -10.52
CA ALA A 162 -1.78 0.61 -10.99
C ALA A 162 -1.58 0.82 -12.51
N LEU A 163 -0.42 0.44 -13.05
CA LEU A 163 -0.13 0.53 -14.49
C LEU A 163 -1.01 -0.43 -15.30
N PHE A 164 -1.26 -1.65 -14.83
CA PHE A 164 -2.21 -2.56 -15.51
C PHE A 164 -3.63 -2.02 -15.47
N LYS A 165 -4.09 -1.43 -14.35
CA LYS A 165 -5.40 -0.75 -14.32
C LYS A 165 -5.47 0.41 -15.31
N ALA A 166 -4.42 1.23 -15.38
CA ALA A 166 -4.33 2.32 -16.36
C ALA A 166 -4.36 1.78 -17.80
N TYR A 167 -3.66 0.68 -18.09
CA TYR A 167 -3.73 0.00 -19.38
C TYR A 167 -5.14 -0.50 -19.70
N ASP A 168 -5.84 -1.10 -18.74
CA ASP A 168 -7.20 -1.60 -18.94
C ASP A 168 -8.18 -0.49 -19.34
N ILE A 169 -7.98 0.74 -18.85
CA ILE A 169 -8.78 1.92 -19.18
C ILE A 169 -8.32 2.55 -20.50
N THR A 170 -7.02 2.85 -20.62
CA THR A 170 -6.48 3.68 -21.71
C THR A 170 -6.14 2.90 -22.96
N LYS A 171 -5.92 1.60 -22.84
CA LYS A 171 -5.36 0.70 -23.87
C LYS A 171 -3.97 1.15 -24.38
N ASN A 172 -3.27 1.97 -23.58
CA ASN A 172 -1.91 2.38 -23.91
C ASN A 172 -0.92 1.24 -23.65
N GLU A 173 -0.36 0.65 -24.72
CA GLU A 173 0.58 -0.48 -24.66
C GLU A 173 1.90 -0.15 -23.92
N ASP A 174 2.29 1.12 -23.83
CA ASP A 174 3.48 1.52 -23.07
C ASP A 174 3.31 1.22 -21.58
N TYR A 175 2.11 1.42 -21.02
CA TYR A 175 1.82 1.13 -19.61
C TYR A 175 1.88 -0.37 -19.32
N LYS A 176 1.33 -1.20 -20.22
CA LYS A 176 1.41 -2.65 -20.13
C LYS A 176 2.86 -3.14 -20.26
N THR A 177 3.59 -2.64 -21.25
CA THR A 177 5.00 -3.00 -21.48
C THR A 177 5.86 -2.65 -20.25
N LEU A 178 5.67 -1.46 -19.70
CA LEU A 178 6.35 -1.01 -18.48
C LEU A 178 6.03 -1.93 -17.30
N ALA A 179 4.76 -2.25 -17.08
CA ALA A 179 4.33 -3.14 -16.00
C ALA A 179 4.86 -4.57 -16.18
N LEU A 180 4.81 -5.12 -17.41
CA LEU A 180 5.34 -6.47 -17.72
C LEU A 180 6.84 -6.57 -17.49
N SER A 181 7.60 -5.51 -17.80
CA SER A 181 9.05 -5.52 -17.60
C SER A 181 9.45 -5.73 -16.14
N ALA A 182 8.60 -5.35 -15.19
CA ALA A 182 8.85 -5.54 -13.76
C ALA A 182 8.90 -7.03 -13.33
N ALA A 183 8.36 -7.94 -14.15
CA ALA A 183 8.52 -9.36 -13.91
C ALA A 183 10.00 -9.76 -13.88
N ASN A 184 10.84 -9.18 -14.75
CA ASN A 184 12.27 -9.47 -14.77
C ASN A 184 12.97 -9.06 -13.48
N PHE A 185 12.61 -7.91 -12.90
CA PHE A 185 13.10 -7.50 -11.58
C PHE A 185 12.76 -8.55 -10.51
N VAL A 186 11.52 -9.02 -10.47
CA VAL A 186 11.10 -10.03 -9.48
C VAL A 186 11.80 -11.38 -9.73
N MET A 187 11.94 -11.78 -10.99
CA MET A 187 12.51 -13.08 -11.37
C MET A 187 14.02 -13.17 -11.14
N TYR A 188 14.77 -12.10 -11.42
CA TYR A 188 16.22 -12.17 -11.54
C TYR A 188 16.96 -11.34 -10.48
N ASP A 189 16.38 -10.28 -9.93
CA ASP A 189 17.07 -9.40 -8.99
C ASP A 189 16.71 -9.69 -7.52
N LEU A 190 15.51 -10.25 -7.23
CA LEU A 190 15.15 -10.60 -5.87
C LEU A 190 15.79 -11.92 -5.42
N ASN A 191 16.33 -11.91 -4.20
CA ASN A 191 16.84 -13.14 -3.59
C ASN A 191 15.69 -14.08 -3.22
N ARG A 192 15.95 -15.39 -3.24
CA ARG A 192 15.01 -16.44 -2.86
C ARG A 192 15.53 -17.20 -1.66
N THR A 193 14.78 -17.16 -0.56
CA THR A 193 15.05 -17.98 0.62
C THR A 193 14.36 -19.32 0.46
N PRO A 194 15.08 -20.45 0.41
CA PRO A 194 14.48 -21.77 0.28
C PRO A 194 13.49 -22.08 1.41
N HIS A 195 12.39 -22.72 1.07
CA HIS A 195 11.38 -23.27 1.97
C HIS A 195 11.00 -24.67 1.49
N HIS A 196 10.56 -25.58 2.38
CA HIS A 196 10.24 -26.98 2.00
C HIS A 196 9.19 -27.09 0.90
N SER A 197 8.27 -26.15 0.79
CA SER A 197 7.20 -26.12 -0.22
C SER A 197 7.48 -25.15 -1.39
N GLY A 198 8.61 -24.44 -1.38
CA GLY A 198 8.94 -23.44 -2.40
C GLY A 198 10.07 -22.50 -1.96
N PHE A 199 9.79 -21.21 -1.91
CA PHE A 199 10.74 -20.19 -1.44
C PHE A 199 10.01 -18.89 -1.07
N LEU A 200 10.69 -18.01 -0.31
CA LEU A 200 10.26 -16.64 -0.07
C LEU A 200 11.13 -15.66 -0.87
N PHE A 201 10.50 -14.71 -1.56
CA PHE A 201 11.21 -13.58 -2.16
C PHE A 201 11.70 -12.59 -1.10
N SER A 202 12.84 -11.97 -1.35
CA SER A 202 13.35 -10.86 -0.54
C SER A 202 12.55 -9.57 -0.74
N TYR A 203 12.65 -8.66 0.24
CA TYR A 203 12.05 -7.33 0.18
C TYR A 203 12.70 -6.44 -0.89
N SER A 204 14.00 -6.60 -1.10
CA SER A 204 14.82 -5.87 -2.08
C SER A 204 15.98 -6.75 -2.58
N PRO A 205 16.73 -6.32 -3.61
CA PRO A 205 17.91 -7.05 -4.11
C PRO A 205 19.03 -7.24 -3.09
N TYR A 206 19.07 -6.41 -2.04
CA TYR A 206 20.10 -6.49 -1.03
C TYR A 206 19.94 -7.70 -0.11
N LYS A 207 21.05 -8.20 0.45
CA LYS A 207 21.05 -9.31 1.40
C LYS A 207 20.43 -8.91 2.74
N GLY A 208 19.86 -9.88 3.48
CA GLY A 208 19.40 -9.68 4.86
C GLY A 208 17.96 -9.20 5.04
N ASN A 209 17.16 -9.15 3.97
CA ASN A 209 15.73 -8.74 4.01
C ASN A 209 14.80 -9.76 3.32
N ASN A 210 15.03 -11.04 3.55
CA ASN A 210 14.48 -12.17 2.80
C ASN A 210 13.59 -13.11 3.65
N THR A 211 13.01 -12.60 4.73
CA THR A 211 12.29 -13.41 5.72
C THR A 211 10.85 -12.95 5.98
N VAL A 212 10.31 -12.10 5.12
CA VAL A 212 9.02 -11.41 5.35
C VAL A 212 7.96 -11.97 4.41
N TYR A 213 6.85 -12.48 4.96
CA TYR A 213 5.79 -13.12 4.17
C TYR A 213 5.12 -12.18 3.17
N ASN A 214 4.73 -10.98 3.59
CA ASN A 214 4.07 -10.03 2.70
C ASN A 214 4.95 -9.60 1.53
N ALA A 215 6.27 -9.48 1.71
CA ALA A 215 7.19 -9.16 0.62
C ALA A 215 7.21 -10.27 -0.43
N SER A 216 7.26 -11.53 0.02
CA SER A 216 7.20 -12.69 -0.87
C SER A 216 5.88 -12.78 -1.63
N LEU A 217 4.74 -12.59 -0.94
CA LEU A 217 3.42 -12.59 -1.56
C LEU A 217 3.22 -11.45 -2.55
N LEU A 218 3.77 -10.25 -2.29
CA LEU A 218 3.73 -9.14 -3.24
C LEU A 218 4.57 -9.43 -4.49
N GLY A 219 5.71 -10.10 -4.36
CA GLY A 219 6.47 -10.59 -5.52
C GLY A 219 5.66 -11.60 -6.35
N ALA A 220 5.01 -12.54 -5.69
CA ALA A 220 4.11 -13.49 -6.34
C ALA A 220 2.92 -12.80 -7.02
N LYS A 221 2.31 -11.79 -6.38
CA LYS A 221 1.24 -10.97 -6.96
C LYS A 221 1.70 -10.26 -8.23
N THR A 222 2.91 -9.67 -8.23
CA THR A 222 3.48 -9.04 -9.43
C THR A 222 3.58 -10.03 -10.58
N LEU A 223 4.13 -11.23 -10.34
CA LEU A 223 4.24 -12.27 -11.35
C LEU A 223 2.88 -12.80 -11.82
N SER A 224 1.90 -12.90 -10.92
CA SER A 224 0.54 -13.32 -11.27
C SER A 224 -0.16 -12.33 -12.19
N LEU A 225 -0.03 -11.04 -11.89
CA LEU A 225 -0.51 -9.96 -12.76
C LEU A 225 0.19 -10.02 -14.14
N CYS A 226 1.52 -10.15 -14.15
CA CYS A 226 2.26 -10.28 -15.41
C CYS A 226 1.85 -11.52 -16.21
N TYR A 227 1.58 -12.65 -15.54
CA TYR A 227 1.03 -13.85 -16.18
C TYR A 227 -0.32 -13.60 -16.85
N LYS A 228 -1.24 -12.91 -16.16
CA LYS A 228 -2.57 -12.56 -16.71
C LYS A 228 -2.47 -11.84 -18.05
N TYR A 229 -1.50 -10.92 -18.20
CA TYR A 229 -1.38 -10.07 -19.40
C TYR A 229 -0.42 -10.62 -20.47
N SER A 230 0.47 -11.57 -20.13
CA SER A 230 1.44 -12.14 -21.06
C SER A 230 1.19 -13.61 -21.43
N GLY A 231 0.52 -14.38 -20.56
CA GLY A 231 0.40 -15.83 -20.69
C GLY A 231 1.67 -16.60 -20.35
N GLU A 232 2.75 -15.94 -19.87
CA GLU A 232 4.06 -16.55 -19.62
C GLU A 232 3.99 -17.51 -18.42
N LYS A 233 4.03 -18.83 -18.70
CA LYS A 233 3.84 -19.90 -17.71
C LYS A 233 4.88 -19.91 -16.59
N THR A 234 6.10 -19.45 -16.86
CA THR A 234 7.17 -19.39 -15.84
C THR A 234 6.81 -18.43 -14.70
N TYR A 235 6.07 -17.35 -14.99
CA TYR A 235 5.57 -16.42 -13.98
C TYR A 235 4.56 -17.10 -13.06
N LYS A 236 3.57 -17.82 -13.62
CA LYS A 236 2.60 -18.60 -12.84
C LYS A 236 3.29 -19.62 -11.92
N GLN A 237 4.21 -20.42 -12.49
CA GLN A 237 4.93 -21.47 -11.75
C GLN A 237 5.79 -20.89 -10.61
N THR A 238 6.43 -19.75 -10.86
CA THR A 238 7.28 -19.08 -9.87
C THR A 238 6.41 -18.44 -8.77
N ALA A 239 5.33 -17.78 -9.13
CA ALA A 239 4.35 -17.22 -8.19
C ALA A 239 3.75 -18.30 -7.28
N PHE A 240 3.37 -19.46 -7.86
CA PHE A 240 2.85 -20.59 -7.08
C PHE A 240 3.78 -21.02 -5.95
N LYS A 241 5.08 -21.21 -6.25
CA LYS A 241 6.06 -21.63 -5.24
C LYS A 241 6.19 -20.61 -4.10
N ALA A 242 6.12 -19.32 -4.42
CA ALA A 242 6.22 -18.26 -3.42
C ALA A 242 4.92 -18.13 -2.59
N VAL A 243 3.75 -18.26 -3.23
CA VAL A 243 2.45 -18.28 -2.52
C VAL A 243 2.37 -19.47 -1.58
N LYS A 244 2.70 -20.68 -2.06
CA LYS A 244 2.66 -21.91 -1.26
C LYS A 244 3.53 -21.79 -0.02
N ALA A 245 4.79 -21.35 -0.17
CA ALA A 245 5.71 -21.17 0.94
C ALA A 245 5.20 -20.13 1.97
N ALA A 246 4.59 -19.04 1.52
CA ALA A 246 4.03 -18.03 2.41
C ALA A 246 2.73 -18.49 3.08
N CYS A 247 1.91 -19.28 2.41
CA CYS A 247 0.69 -19.87 2.97
C CYS A 247 0.99 -20.89 4.07
N ASP A 248 2.07 -21.63 3.97
CA ASP A 248 2.53 -22.56 5.02
C ASP A 248 2.91 -21.82 6.33
N GLY A 249 3.13 -20.51 6.27
CA GLY A 249 3.35 -19.66 7.44
C GLY A 249 2.09 -19.16 8.12
N GLN A 250 0.88 -19.56 7.65
CA GLN A 250 -0.37 -19.24 8.34
C GLN A 250 -0.54 -20.12 9.58
N GLU A 251 -0.80 -19.50 10.71
CA GLU A 251 -1.11 -20.18 11.96
C GLU A 251 -2.50 -20.82 11.92
N LYS A 252 -2.77 -21.74 12.85
CA LYS A 252 -4.06 -22.48 12.92
C LYS A 252 -5.28 -21.56 13.07
N ASP A 253 -5.11 -20.42 13.73
CA ASP A 253 -6.15 -19.40 13.92
C ASP A 253 -6.36 -18.47 12.71
N GLY A 254 -5.57 -18.65 11.64
CA GLY A 254 -5.63 -17.85 10.43
C GLY A 254 -4.67 -16.65 10.40
N SER A 255 -3.92 -16.41 11.46
CA SER A 255 -2.96 -15.30 11.53
C SER A 255 -1.65 -15.57 10.75
N TRP A 256 -0.93 -14.49 10.47
CA TRP A 256 0.47 -14.53 10.05
C TRP A 256 1.30 -13.59 10.91
N VAL A 257 2.39 -14.09 11.45
CA VAL A 257 3.46 -13.21 11.94
C VAL A 257 4.07 -12.44 10.75
N TYR A 258 4.69 -11.29 11.02
CA TYR A 258 5.29 -10.48 9.96
C TYR A 258 6.36 -11.22 9.16
N GLY A 259 7.17 -12.06 9.81
CA GLY A 259 8.21 -12.84 9.16
C GLY A 259 8.83 -13.92 10.03
N LEU A 260 9.78 -14.64 9.46
CA LEU A 260 10.39 -15.85 10.04
C LEU A 260 11.27 -15.62 11.29
N LEU A 261 11.74 -14.40 11.52
CA LEU A 261 12.70 -14.14 12.59
C LEU A 261 11.97 -13.81 13.91
N PRO A 262 12.51 -14.20 15.08
CA PRO A 262 11.89 -13.89 16.36
C PRO A 262 11.55 -12.40 16.56
N ILE A 263 12.41 -11.51 16.04
CA ILE A 263 12.18 -10.06 16.05
C ILE A 263 11.03 -9.62 15.12
N GLN A 264 10.50 -10.52 14.29
CA GLN A 264 9.42 -10.29 13.32
C GLN A 264 8.12 -11.01 13.73
N SER A 265 7.98 -11.43 14.99
CA SER A 265 6.86 -12.22 15.48
C SER A 265 5.57 -11.42 15.75
N TRP A 266 5.53 -10.13 15.46
CA TRP A 266 4.29 -9.36 15.58
C TRP A 266 3.31 -9.66 14.45
N ILE A 267 2.02 -9.49 14.76
CA ILE A 267 0.92 -9.63 13.81
C ILE A 267 0.25 -8.26 13.67
N ASP A 268 0.16 -7.74 12.44
CA ASP A 268 -0.44 -6.43 12.20
C ASP A 268 -1.48 -6.43 11.09
N SER A 269 -2.35 -5.43 11.11
CA SER A 269 -3.53 -5.30 10.29
C SER A 269 -3.20 -5.23 8.80
N PHE A 270 -2.40 -4.25 8.37
CA PHE A 270 -2.26 -3.99 6.95
C PHE A 270 -1.37 -5.01 6.23
N HIS A 271 -0.39 -5.65 6.91
CA HIS A 271 0.34 -6.76 6.30
C HIS A 271 -0.53 -8.02 6.18
N THR A 272 -1.44 -8.27 7.15
CA THR A 272 -2.45 -9.33 6.99
C THR A 272 -3.34 -9.06 5.78
N GLY A 273 -3.82 -7.82 5.60
CA GLY A 273 -4.57 -7.41 4.41
C GLY A 273 -3.78 -7.60 3.12
N TYR A 274 -2.48 -7.23 3.08
CA TYR A 274 -1.63 -7.45 1.91
C TYR A 274 -1.46 -8.93 1.55
N ASN A 275 -1.33 -9.79 2.57
CA ASN A 275 -1.23 -11.24 2.35
C ASN A 275 -2.51 -11.76 1.68
N LEU A 276 -3.67 -11.43 2.22
CA LEU A 276 -4.96 -11.82 1.67
C LEU A 276 -5.17 -11.33 0.24
N ASP A 277 -4.90 -10.04 -0.01
CA ASP A 277 -5.00 -9.43 -1.34
C ASP A 277 -4.09 -10.14 -2.36
N ALA A 278 -2.86 -10.44 -1.96
CA ALA A 278 -1.88 -11.03 -2.87
C ALA A 278 -2.26 -12.48 -3.23
N ILE A 279 -2.72 -13.28 -2.26
CA ILE A 279 -3.17 -14.65 -2.51
C ILE A 279 -4.43 -14.64 -3.39
N LYS A 280 -5.38 -13.73 -3.13
CA LYS A 280 -6.59 -13.60 -3.93
C LYS A 280 -6.28 -13.23 -5.39
N ILE A 281 -5.41 -12.25 -5.61
CA ILE A 281 -4.98 -11.85 -6.97
C ILE A 281 -4.24 -13.00 -7.68
N TYR A 282 -3.42 -13.78 -6.95
CA TYR A 282 -2.83 -14.99 -7.52
C TYR A 282 -3.93 -15.93 -8.05
N GLN A 283 -4.94 -16.24 -7.24
CA GLN A 283 -6.04 -17.14 -7.65
C GLN A 283 -6.80 -16.60 -8.86
N GLU A 284 -7.15 -15.31 -8.86
CA GLU A 284 -7.88 -14.70 -9.97
C GLU A 284 -7.08 -14.66 -11.28
N CYS A 285 -5.78 -14.36 -11.20
CA CYS A 285 -4.93 -14.32 -12.39
C CYS A 285 -4.60 -15.70 -12.96
N THR A 286 -4.54 -16.73 -12.12
CA THR A 286 -4.04 -18.06 -12.51
C THR A 286 -5.12 -19.13 -12.65
N GLY A 287 -6.31 -18.89 -12.12
CA GLY A 287 -7.39 -19.87 -12.02
C GLY A 287 -7.13 -21.01 -11.00
N ASP A 288 -6.13 -20.84 -10.12
CA ASP A 288 -5.75 -21.81 -9.10
C ASP A 288 -6.38 -21.44 -7.74
N HIS A 289 -7.40 -22.17 -7.32
CA HIS A 289 -8.19 -21.88 -6.12
C HIS A 289 -7.80 -22.70 -4.89
N GLN A 290 -6.66 -23.38 -4.88
CA GLN A 290 -6.27 -24.27 -3.78
C GLN A 290 -6.05 -23.54 -2.42
N PHE A 291 -5.93 -22.21 -2.42
CA PHE A 291 -5.69 -21.41 -1.21
C PHE A 291 -6.95 -20.74 -0.65
N GLU A 292 -8.16 -21.14 -1.08
CA GLU A 292 -9.42 -20.51 -0.65
C GLU A 292 -9.64 -20.62 0.87
N GLU A 293 -9.34 -21.78 1.48
CA GLU A 293 -9.43 -21.97 2.93
C GLU A 293 -8.42 -21.11 3.71
N ILE A 294 -7.24 -20.86 3.14
CA ILE A 294 -6.23 -19.97 3.69
C ILE A 294 -6.76 -18.52 3.71
N ILE A 295 -7.33 -18.08 2.60
CA ILE A 295 -7.95 -16.74 2.50
C ILE A 295 -9.10 -16.63 3.50
N LYS A 296 -9.99 -17.62 3.57
CA LYS A 296 -11.14 -17.62 4.48
C LYS A 296 -10.72 -17.48 5.94
N LYS A 297 -9.82 -18.36 6.41
CA LYS A 297 -9.32 -18.31 7.81
C LYS A 297 -8.62 -16.99 8.11
N GLY A 298 -7.78 -16.52 7.18
CA GLY A 298 -7.06 -15.26 7.34
C GLY A 298 -8.00 -14.05 7.35
N PHE A 299 -9.05 -14.06 6.53
CA PHE A 299 -10.07 -13.01 6.51
C PHE A 299 -10.90 -13.00 7.80
N ASP A 300 -11.33 -14.16 8.30
CA ASP A 300 -12.07 -14.27 9.55
C ASP A 300 -11.21 -13.74 10.72
N TYR A 301 -9.91 -14.11 10.76
CA TYR A 301 -8.98 -13.55 11.73
C TYR A 301 -8.83 -12.03 11.60
N TYR A 302 -8.70 -11.52 10.36
CA TYR A 302 -8.53 -10.11 10.07
C TYR A 302 -9.69 -9.27 10.61
N ILE A 303 -10.92 -9.66 10.30
CA ILE A 303 -12.12 -8.93 10.74
C ILE A 303 -12.29 -8.99 12.26
N GLN A 304 -12.04 -10.15 12.89
CA GLN A 304 -12.26 -10.35 14.32
C GLN A 304 -11.23 -9.62 15.19
N ASN A 305 -9.99 -9.43 14.71
CA ASN A 305 -8.90 -9.00 15.57
C ASN A 305 -8.44 -7.56 15.37
N PHE A 306 -8.74 -6.92 14.23
CA PHE A 306 -8.19 -5.62 13.89
C PHE A 306 -9.17 -4.46 13.89
N PHE A 307 -10.43 -4.70 14.22
CA PHE A 307 -11.46 -3.65 14.25
C PHE A 307 -12.30 -3.78 15.51
N GLU A 308 -12.41 -2.67 16.27
CA GLU A 308 -13.29 -2.61 17.42
C GLU A 308 -14.76 -2.42 16.95
N LYS A 309 -15.71 -2.72 17.81
CA LYS A 309 -17.15 -2.65 17.50
C LYS A 309 -17.62 -1.24 17.12
N ASP A 310 -16.94 -0.22 17.63
CA ASP A 310 -17.22 1.20 17.34
C ASP A 310 -16.48 1.74 16.11
N GLY A 311 -15.81 0.86 15.35
CA GLY A 311 -15.10 1.21 14.12
C GLY A 311 -13.64 1.67 14.32
N VAL A 312 -13.08 1.58 15.53
CA VAL A 312 -11.67 1.89 15.76
C VAL A 312 -10.78 0.83 15.11
N PRO A 313 -9.88 1.20 14.16
CA PRO A 313 -8.94 0.25 13.58
C PRO A 313 -7.73 0.04 14.51
N LYS A 314 -7.25 -1.18 14.59
CA LYS A 314 -6.08 -1.55 15.38
C LYS A 314 -4.88 -1.80 14.47
N TYR A 315 -3.70 -1.34 14.90
CA TYR A 315 -2.45 -1.67 14.20
C TYR A 315 -2.04 -3.12 14.50
N TYR A 316 -2.05 -3.52 15.78
CA TYR A 316 -1.72 -4.88 16.22
C TYR A 316 -2.96 -5.64 16.67
N ASN A 317 -2.94 -6.95 16.53
CA ASN A 317 -4.04 -7.84 16.92
C ASN A 317 -4.41 -7.76 18.41
N ASN A 318 -3.46 -7.49 19.28
CA ASN A 318 -3.55 -7.63 20.74
C ASN A 318 -3.65 -6.31 21.52
N LYS A 319 -3.75 -5.17 20.84
CA LYS A 319 -3.86 -3.85 21.49
C LYS A 319 -4.43 -2.81 20.56
N THR A 320 -5.18 -1.84 21.10
CA THR A 320 -5.81 -0.77 20.35
C THR A 320 -4.79 0.25 19.82
N TYR A 321 -3.81 0.64 20.62
CA TYR A 321 -2.80 1.62 20.22
C TYR A 321 -1.48 0.99 19.78
N PRO A 322 -0.79 1.60 18.78
CA PRO A 322 -1.18 2.81 18.05
C PRO A 322 -2.32 2.54 17.07
N ILE A 323 -3.15 3.57 16.80
CA ILE A 323 -4.13 3.57 15.72
C ILE A 323 -3.47 4.25 14.52
N ASP A 324 -3.31 3.55 13.43
CA ASP A 324 -2.67 4.05 12.21
C ASP A 324 -3.70 4.11 11.09
N ILE A 325 -3.79 5.24 10.40
CA ILE A 325 -4.80 5.45 9.35
C ILE A 325 -4.66 4.46 8.18
N HIS A 326 -3.47 3.91 7.99
CA HIS A 326 -3.21 2.88 6.98
C HIS A 326 -4.06 1.62 7.23
N CYS A 327 -4.32 1.27 8.50
CA CYS A 327 -5.15 0.11 8.85
C CYS A 327 -6.60 0.30 8.39
N SER A 328 -7.14 1.53 8.52
CA SER A 328 -8.46 1.87 7.96
C SER A 328 -8.47 1.70 6.45
N GLY A 329 -7.49 2.29 5.76
CA GLY A 329 -7.41 2.23 4.30
C GLY A 329 -7.32 0.80 3.78
N GLN A 330 -6.52 -0.05 4.43
CA GLN A 330 -6.36 -1.44 3.98
C GLN A 330 -7.65 -2.25 4.09
N LEU A 331 -8.52 -1.96 5.06
CA LEU A 331 -9.82 -2.65 5.17
C LEU A 331 -10.62 -2.56 3.87
N PHE A 332 -10.81 -1.35 3.34
CA PHE A 332 -11.66 -1.14 2.16
C PHE A 332 -11.10 -1.81 0.91
N VAL A 333 -9.77 -1.76 0.75
CA VAL A 333 -9.08 -2.47 -0.35
C VAL A 333 -9.28 -3.98 -0.23
N THR A 334 -9.07 -4.54 0.96
CA THR A 334 -9.22 -5.99 1.20
C THR A 334 -10.68 -6.44 1.05
N LEU A 335 -11.65 -5.68 1.57
CA LEU A 335 -13.08 -6.00 1.40
C LEU A 335 -13.49 -6.02 -0.08
N SER A 336 -13.03 -5.05 -0.86
CA SER A 336 -13.31 -4.99 -2.30
C SER A 336 -12.67 -6.16 -3.04
N LYS A 337 -11.36 -6.36 -2.89
CA LYS A 337 -10.61 -7.42 -3.61
C LYS A 337 -11.06 -8.83 -3.26
N LEU A 338 -11.55 -9.06 -2.04
CA LEU A 338 -12.09 -10.35 -1.62
C LEU A 338 -13.58 -10.52 -1.94
N ASN A 339 -14.24 -9.53 -2.56
CA ASN A 339 -15.68 -9.51 -2.81
C ASN A 339 -16.50 -9.68 -1.51
N LYS A 340 -16.02 -9.06 -0.41
CA LYS A 340 -16.62 -9.13 0.93
C LYS A 340 -17.25 -7.82 1.38
N PHE A 341 -17.24 -6.78 0.56
CA PHE A 341 -17.72 -5.44 0.94
C PHE A 341 -19.20 -5.45 1.35
N LYS A 342 -20.09 -6.02 0.52
CA LYS A 342 -21.52 -6.11 0.78
C LYS A 342 -21.83 -6.70 2.15
N ASN A 343 -21.19 -7.81 2.49
CA ASN A 343 -21.44 -8.54 3.74
C ASN A 343 -20.82 -7.84 4.98
N ASN A 344 -19.91 -6.91 4.76
CA ASN A 344 -19.20 -6.19 5.82
C ASN A 344 -19.44 -4.67 5.75
N LYS A 345 -20.50 -4.24 5.08
CA LYS A 345 -20.80 -2.81 4.87
C LYS A 345 -20.93 -2.04 6.18
N VAL A 346 -21.58 -2.60 7.18
CA VAL A 346 -21.74 -1.96 8.50
C VAL A 346 -20.37 -1.69 9.16
N LEU A 347 -19.46 -2.63 9.07
CA LEU A 347 -18.07 -2.45 9.56
C LEU A 347 -17.34 -1.39 8.73
N ALA A 348 -17.43 -1.46 7.41
CA ALA A 348 -16.79 -0.49 6.52
C ALA A 348 -17.29 0.93 6.80
N ASP A 349 -18.60 1.11 6.95
CA ASP A 349 -19.23 2.39 7.29
C ASP A 349 -18.73 2.91 8.64
N SER A 350 -18.70 2.06 9.66
CA SER A 350 -18.23 2.43 11.01
C SER A 350 -16.77 2.85 11.01
N VAL A 351 -15.89 2.07 10.36
CA VAL A 351 -14.44 2.37 10.31
C VAL A 351 -14.18 3.65 9.50
N LEU A 352 -14.86 3.84 8.38
CA LEU A 352 -14.67 5.04 7.56
C LEU A 352 -15.20 6.29 8.28
N ASN A 353 -16.39 6.19 8.88
CA ASN A 353 -16.99 7.29 9.64
C ASN A 353 -16.11 7.68 10.84
N TRP A 354 -15.60 6.69 11.59
CA TRP A 354 -14.67 6.93 12.68
C TRP A 354 -13.38 7.61 12.20
N SER A 355 -12.81 7.13 11.09
CA SER A 355 -11.57 7.68 10.50
C SER A 355 -11.75 9.13 10.06
N ILE A 356 -12.86 9.47 9.41
CA ILE A 356 -13.19 10.84 9.00
C ILE A 356 -13.36 11.75 10.21
N GLN A 357 -14.10 11.30 11.22
CA GLN A 357 -14.39 12.13 12.40
C GLN A 357 -13.13 12.42 13.24
N ASN A 358 -12.24 11.43 13.36
CA ASN A 358 -11.13 11.51 14.31
C ASN A 358 -9.78 11.81 13.63
N MET A 359 -9.58 11.34 12.39
CA MET A 359 -8.26 11.38 11.75
C MET A 359 -8.20 12.25 10.49
N GLN A 360 -9.27 12.90 10.04
CA GLN A 360 -9.19 13.86 8.94
C GLN A 360 -9.03 15.29 9.46
N SER A 361 -8.07 16.00 8.90
CA SER A 361 -7.86 17.42 9.13
C SER A 361 -8.96 18.26 8.45
N PRO A 362 -9.34 19.43 9.00
CA PRO A 362 -10.16 20.40 8.26
C PRO A 362 -9.60 20.79 6.89
N LYS A 363 -8.28 20.67 6.68
CA LYS A 363 -7.58 20.92 5.41
C LYS A 363 -7.72 19.76 4.40
N GLY A 364 -8.38 18.66 4.75
CA GLY A 364 -8.67 17.52 3.89
C GLY A 364 -7.74 16.32 4.04
N PHE A 365 -6.50 16.49 4.46
CA PHE A 365 -5.57 15.37 4.63
C PHE A 365 -5.88 14.53 5.87
N PHE A 366 -5.43 13.26 5.86
CA PHE A 366 -5.52 12.37 7.01
C PHE A 366 -4.26 12.43 7.88
N TYR A 367 -4.47 12.39 9.20
CA TYR A 367 -3.42 12.31 10.21
C TYR A 367 -2.73 10.93 10.14
N TYR A 368 -1.47 10.89 10.58
CA TYR A 368 -0.66 9.68 10.51
C TYR A 368 -1.11 8.63 11.53
N GLN A 369 -0.98 8.96 12.82
CA GLN A 369 -1.07 7.92 13.84
C GLN A 369 -1.49 8.50 15.20
N PHE A 370 -2.45 7.85 15.86
CA PHE A 370 -2.83 8.13 17.22
C PHE A 370 -2.17 7.14 18.17
N LYS A 371 -1.59 7.65 19.25
CA LYS A 371 -1.01 6.90 20.36
C LYS A 371 -1.75 7.24 21.64
N LYS A 372 -1.62 6.41 22.66
CA LYS A 372 -2.33 6.58 23.93
C LYS A 372 -2.13 7.98 24.56
N LEU A 373 -0.93 8.54 24.47
CA LEU A 373 -0.59 9.83 25.08
C LEU A 373 -0.30 10.94 24.07
N ILE A 374 0.39 10.62 22.97
CA ILE A 374 0.87 11.62 22.01
C ILE A 374 0.54 11.15 20.59
N SER A 375 -0.25 11.92 19.87
CA SER A 375 -0.68 11.61 18.50
C SER A 375 0.09 12.43 17.47
N SER A 376 0.45 11.80 16.35
CA SER A 376 1.04 12.49 15.20
C SER A 376 -0.06 12.90 14.21
N LYS A 377 -0.35 14.20 14.16
CA LYS A 377 -1.30 14.82 13.22
C LYS A 377 -0.61 15.33 11.95
N ILE A 378 0.55 14.77 11.63
CA ILE A 378 1.34 15.16 10.45
C ILE A 378 0.72 14.55 9.21
N SER A 379 0.66 15.34 8.13
CA SER A 379 0.28 14.86 6.79
C SER A 379 1.46 14.13 6.15
N TYR A 380 1.28 12.86 5.83
CA TYR A 380 2.24 12.09 5.05
C TYR A 380 1.61 11.63 3.73
N MET A 381 2.18 12.13 2.62
CA MET A 381 1.54 11.95 1.31
C MET A 381 1.37 10.48 0.95
N ARG A 382 2.45 9.69 1.00
CA ARG A 382 2.37 8.26 0.70
C ARG A 382 1.62 7.47 1.77
N TRP A 383 2.00 7.66 3.06
CA TRP A 383 1.55 6.76 4.12
C TRP A 383 0.08 6.95 4.51
N SER A 384 -0.37 8.21 4.59
CA SER A 384 -1.73 8.53 5.02
C SER A 384 -2.63 8.84 3.83
N ASN A 385 -2.25 9.83 3.02
CA ASN A 385 -3.16 10.41 2.03
C ASN A 385 -3.36 9.53 0.81
N ALA A 386 -2.29 8.98 0.22
CA ALA A 386 -2.40 8.10 -0.94
C ALA A 386 -3.14 6.80 -0.60
N PHE A 387 -2.87 6.21 0.60
CA PHE A 387 -3.62 5.05 1.05
C PHE A 387 -5.10 5.34 1.24
N MET A 388 -5.45 6.45 1.90
CA MET A 388 -6.85 6.81 2.10
C MET A 388 -7.53 7.22 0.79
N PHE A 389 -6.84 7.90 -0.12
CA PHE A 389 -7.36 8.23 -1.44
C PHE A 389 -7.75 6.96 -2.21
N ASN A 390 -6.82 6.01 -2.33
CA ASN A 390 -7.08 4.73 -2.98
C ASN A 390 -8.18 3.93 -2.26
N ALA A 391 -8.14 3.86 -0.95
CA ALA A 391 -9.09 3.12 -0.13
C ALA A 391 -10.52 3.68 -0.24
N MET A 392 -10.67 4.99 -0.15
CA MET A 392 -11.97 5.64 -0.28
C MET A 392 -12.51 5.52 -1.72
N SER A 393 -11.66 5.51 -2.75
CA SER A 393 -12.12 5.26 -4.12
C SER A 393 -12.69 3.85 -4.30
N TYR A 394 -12.09 2.82 -3.64
CA TYR A 394 -12.70 1.48 -3.57
C TYR A 394 -14.03 1.49 -2.83
N TYR A 395 -14.09 2.15 -1.66
CA TYR A 395 -15.34 2.24 -0.89
C TYR A 395 -16.46 2.89 -1.71
N LEU A 396 -16.18 4.00 -2.41
CA LEU A 396 -17.16 4.71 -3.24
C LEU A 396 -17.67 3.83 -4.39
N LYS A 397 -16.76 3.11 -5.06
CA LYS A 397 -17.11 2.18 -6.14
C LYS A 397 -17.99 1.04 -5.65
N GLU A 398 -17.62 0.38 -4.56
CA GLU A 398 -18.40 -0.73 -3.99
C GLU A 398 -19.76 -0.27 -3.47
N ASN A 399 -19.83 0.93 -2.87
CA ASN A 399 -21.09 1.48 -2.39
C ASN A 399 -22.05 1.84 -3.53
N HIS A 400 -21.52 2.38 -4.63
CA HIS A 400 -22.31 2.65 -5.84
C HIS A 400 -22.92 1.36 -6.39
N ASN A 401 -22.13 0.29 -6.53
CA ASN A 401 -22.58 -1.01 -7.00
C ASN A 401 -23.65 -1.67 -6.12
N LEU A 402 -23.85 -1.21 -4.88
CA LEU A 402 -24.91 -1.71 -4.00
C LEU A 402 -26.23 -0.94 -4.16
N ASP A 403 -26.15 0.28 -4.70
CA ASP A 403 -27.32 1.15 -4.90
C ASP A 403 -27.97 0.93 -6.29
N VAL A 404 -27.26 0.30 -7.23
CA VAL A 404 -27.71 -0.14 -8.55
C VAL A 404 -28.20 -1.59 -8.50
#